data_49b37314bab6efc63320744ac4d3dada
#
_entry.id   49b37314bab6efc63320744ac4d3dada
#
_cell.length_a   1.000
_cell.length_b   1.000
_cell.length_c   1.000
_cell.angle_alpha   90.00
_cell.angle_beta   90.00
_cell.angle_gamma   90.00
#
_symmetry.space_group_name_H-M   'P 1'
#
loop_
_entity.id
_entity.type
_entity.pdbx_description
1 polymer ?
#
loop_
_entity_poly.entity_id
_entity_poly.type
_entity_poly.pdbx_seq_one_letter_code
_entity_poly.pdbx_strand_id
1 'polypeptide(L)'
;MNNPDDFDFAETATETNPPALDTPTATTTDDFDFVDHYGDDEEVTHENLLPENTVPASLNCAIIGVGGGGGKMAKAFLDLGYNRTLLVNTTAKDIPDDVDNKHVVLIPDADGIGKDVNLGKAVFDANSTVVEDALRTKLGKVDWLFVCAGGGGGTGSAVASLHSVFERYLKSVQAEGEVVYITSWPTAQESLNPTISKNALALLNDVSKHTHIVLDNERQVKLLRGKVGMLSLFPSANTAFAKLWTQVLKLSTEKSPIQSFDTKDLERCLRTPQRMFIGSTMVKDPATPNLGAMILQNCMKRSPCPAPKGKPKTGALLLIASSDMAND
;
A
#
# COMPACT_ATOMS: atom_id res chain seq x y z
N MET A 1 -31.71 0.46 1.30
CA MET A 1 -30.57 1.35 1.52
C MET A 1 -29.55 0.57 2.36
N ASN A 2 -28.57 -0.06 1.73
CA ASN A 2 -27.59 -0.88 2.43
C ASN A 2 -26.57 0.05 3.10
N ASN A 3 -26.51 -0.04 4.41
CA ASN A 3 -25.56 0.70 5.23
C ASN A 3 -24.14 0.15 4.93
N PRO A 4 -23.12 0.98 4.59
CA PRO A 4 -21.77 0.53 4.33
C PRO A 4 -21.09 -0.15 5.53
N ASP A 5 -21.73 -0.18 6.70
CA ASP A 5 -21.22 -0.83 7.91
C ASP A 5 -21.52 -2.35 7.99
N ASP A 6 -22.27 -2.93 7.02
CA ASP A 6 -22.72 -4.33 7.06
C ASP A 6 -21.89 -5.28 6.18
N PHE A 7 -20.61 -5.00 5.94
CA PHE A 7 -19.75 -5.98 5.27
C PHE A 7 -19.28 -7.07 6.24
N ASP A 8 -20.06 -8.11 6.33
CA ASP A 8 -19.71 -9.35 7.04
C ASP A 8 -18.90 -10.25 6.10
N PHE A 9 -17.60 -10.40 6.34
CA PHE A 9 -16.74 -11.38 5.69
C PHE A 9 -16.64 -12.64 6.54
N ALA A 10 -17.74 -13.37 6.65
CA ALA A 10 -17.73 -14.69 7.25
C ALA A 10 -18.28 -15.72 6.28
N GLU A 11 -17.43 -16.66 5.95
CA GLU A 11 -17.67 -18.06 5.62
C GLU A 11 -18.64 -18.43 4.49
N THR A 12 -18.07 -18.88 3.34
CA THR A 12 -18.50 -20.11 2.70
C THR A 12 -17.29 -20.80 2.05
N ALA A 13 -16.59 -21.61 2.82
CA ALA A 13 -15.73 -22.65 2.27
C ALA A 13 -16.53 -23.96 2.35
N THR A 14 -17.17 -24.35 1.24
CA THR A 14 -17.63 -25.72 1.04
C THR A 14 -16.48 -26.52 0.44
N GLU A 15 -15.97 -27.46 1.22
CA GLU A 15 -15.03 -28.48 0.76
C GLU A 15 -15.73 -29.38 -0.27
N THR A 16 -15.21 -29.38 -1.51
CA THR A 16 -15.49 -30.45 -2.48
C THR A 16 -14.15 -31.06 -2.86
N ASN A 17 -13.97 -32.34 -2.47
CA ASN A 17 -12.86 -33.17 -2.89
C ASN A 17 -12.85 -33.35 -4.40
N PRO A 18 -11.70 -33.19 -5.09
CA PRO A 18 -11.60 -33.62 -6.49
C PRO A 18 -11.35 -35.11 -6.60
N PRO A 19 -11.79 -35.74 -7.70
CA PRO A 19 -11.57 -37.17 -7.95
C PRO A 19 -10.10 -37.48 -8.30
N ALA A 20 -9.68 -38.66 -7.94
CA ALA A 20 -8.36 -39.20 -8.20
C ALA A 20 -8.09 -39.33 -9.71
N LEU A 21 -6.92 -38.86 -10.14
CA LEU A 21 -6.41 -39.04 -11.49
C LEU A 21 -5.27 -40.08 -11.48
N ASP A 22 -5.43 -41.03 -12.38
CA ASP A 22 -4.51 -42.14 -12.65
C ASP A 22 -3.15 -41.69 -13.11
N THR A 23 -2.12 -42.30 -12.59
CA THR A 23 -0.73 -42.17 -12.98
C THR A 23 -0.44 -42.88 -14.31
N PRO A 24 0.20 -42.22 -15.30
CA PRO A 24 0.87 -42.92 -16.36
C PRO A 24 2.36 -43.09 -16.04
N THR A 25 2.84 -44.28 -16.34
CA THR A 25 4.16 -44.85 -16.24
C THR A 25 5.23 -44.11 -17.05
N ALA A 26 6.43 -44.08 -16.52
CA ALA A 26 7.65 -43.52 -17.09
C ALA A 26 8.05 -44.18 -18.41
N THR A 27 8.54 -43.37 -19.36
CA THR A 27 9.52 -43.78 -20.36
C THR A 27 10.43 -42.64 -20.80
N THR A 28 11.72 -42.92 -20.67
CA THR A 28 12.88 -42.47 -21.45
C THR A 28 13.31 -41.01 -21.47
N THR A 29 14.50 -40.87 -20.91
CA THR A 29 15.55 -39.87 -21.06
C THR A 29 15.70 -39.34 -22.49
N ASP A 30 15.54 -38.02 -22.64
CA ASP A 30 16.22 -37.22 -23.63
C ASP A 30 16.97 -36.12 -22.91
N ASP A 31 18.31 -36.17 -23.03
CA ASP A 31 19.21 -35.11 -22.58
C ASP A 31 18.96 -33.83 -23.37
N PHE A 32 18.20 -32.89 -22.76
CA PHE A 32 18.18 -31.52 -23.20
C PHE A 32 19.28 -30.76 -22.47
N ASP A 33 20.37 -30.50 -23.19
CA ASP A 33 21.37 -29.50 -22.81
C ASP A 33 20.66 -28.14 -22.63
N PHE A 34 20.43 -27.80 -21.39
CA PHE A 34 19.97 -26.46 -21.02
C PHE A 34 21.19 -25.53 -21.11
N VAL A 35 21.38 -24.94 -22.28
CA VAL A 35 22.32 -23.83 -22.43
C VAL A 35 21.74 -22.66 -21.62
N ASP A 36 22.29 -22.42 -20.44
CA ASP A 36 22.09 -21.22 -19.66
C ASP A 36 22.55 -20.01 -20.49
N HIS A 37 21.59 -19.44 -21.24
CA HIS A 37 21.70 -18.06 -21.69
C HIS A 37 21.36 -17.18 -20.50
N TYR A 38 22.27 -16.99 -19.58
CA TYR A 38 22.35 -15.79 -18.77
C TYR A 38 22.67 -14.67 -19.75
N GLY A 39 21.59 -14.00 -20.20
CA GLY A 39 21.71 -12.73 -20.91
C GLY A 39 22.49 -11.76 -20.03
N ASP A 40 23.38 -11.04 -20.69
CA ASP A 40 24.25 -10.00 -20.16
C ASP A 40 23.53 -9.22 -19.06
N ASP A 41 24.10 -9.23 -17.86
CA ASP A 41 23.75 -8.28 -16.80
C ASP A 41 24.02 -6.88 -17.39
N GLU A 42 22.96 -6.22 -17.88
CA GLU A 42 23.03 -4.80 -18.15
C GLU A 42 23.44 -4.14 -16.82
N GLU A 43 24.68 -3.65 -16.76
CA GLU A 43 25.17 -2.85 -15.65
C GLU A 43 24.15 -1.76 -15.37
N VAL A 44 23.47 -1.86 -14.24
CA VAL A 44 22.57 -0.79 -13.75
C VAL A 44 23.44 0.44 -13.58
N THR A 45 23.44 1.31 -14.57
CA THR A 45 24.18 2.56 -14.52
C THR A 45 23.58 3.40 -13.40
N HIS A 46 24.40 3.81 -12.44
CA HIS A 46 24.00 4.62 -11.27
C HIS A 46 23.29 5.93 -11.63
N GLU A 47 23.34 6.36 -12.88
CA GLU A 47 22.75 7.60 -13.41
C GLU A 47 21.21 7.61 -13.38
N ASN A 48 20.54 6.45 -13.37
CA ASN A 48 19.08 6.36 -13.41
C ASN A 48 18.42 6.12 -12.04
N LEU A 49 19.23 5.87 -11.00
CA LEU A 49 18.69 5.60 -9.67
C LEU A 49 18.09 6.86 -9.05
N LEU A 50 16.90 6.70 -8.46
CA LEU A 50 16.30 7.74 -7.63
C LEU A 50 17.13 7.92 -6.34
N PRO A 51 17.23 9.16 -5.84
CA PRO A 51 17.93 9.44 -4.58
C PRO A 51 17.35 8.61 -3.42
N GLU A 52 18.17 8.37 -2.42
CA GLU A 52 17.70 7.73 -1.19
C GLU A 52 16.64 8.60 -0.48
N ASN A 53 15.81 7.94 0.31
CA ASN A 53 14.82 8.62 1.13
C ASN A 53 15.54 9.51 2.16
N THR A 54 15.09 10.76 2.28
CA THR A 54 15.63 11.71 3.26
C THR A 54 14.89 11.70 4.60
N VAL A 55 13.74 11.03 4.63
CA VAL A 55 12.97 10.84 5.88
C VAL A 55 13.61 9.75 6.74
N PRO A 56 13.71 9.94 8.05
CA PRO A 56 14.11 8.88 8.96
C PRO A 56 13.03 7.80 8.96
N ALA A 57 13.35 6.66 8.37
CA ALA A 57 12.48 5.49 8.35
C ALA A 57 13.31 4.26 8.71
N SER A 58 12.76 3.41 9.56
CA SER A 58 13.40 2.16 9.99
C SER A 58 13.44 1.10 8.91
N LEU A 59 12.57 1.24 7.91
CA LEU A 59 12.47 0.30 6.80
C LEU A 59 13.09 0.92 5.55
N ASN A 60 13.97 0.17 4.89
CA ASN A 60 14.43 0.50 3.54
C ASN A 60 13.27 0.23 2.57
N CYS A 61 12.57 1.28 2.16
CA CYS A 61 11.33 1.14 1.42
C CYS A 61 11.22 2.08 0.22
N ALA A 62 10.37 1.68 -0.73
CA ALA A 62 9.92 2.53 -1.82
C ALA A 62 8.39 2.65 -1.81
N ILE A 63 7.89 3.75 -2.38
CA ILE A 63 6.46 4.02 -2.52
C ILE A 63 6.08 3.90 -4.00
N ILE A 64 5.08 3.10 -4.29
CA ILE A 64 4.59 2.92 -5.66
C ILE A 64 3.15 3.42 -5.73
N GLY A 65 2.88 4.42 -6.53
CA GLY A 65 1.52 4.91 -6.78
C GLY A 65 0.98 4.38 -8.09
N VAL A 66 -0.12 3.64 -8.09
CA VAL A 66 -0.72 3.05 -9.29
C VAL A 66 -2.04 3.73 -9.63
N GLY A 67 -2.12 4.28 -10.84
CA GLY A 67 -3.25 5.07 -11.32
C GLY A 67 -3.36 6.45 -10.65
N GLY A 68 -4.33 7.27 -11.05
CA GLY A 68 -4.44 8.66 -10.59
C GLY A 68 -4.61 8.81 -9.08
N GLY A 69 -5.46 7.97 -8.45
CA GLY A 69 -5.65 7.99 -7.00
C GLY A 69 -4.41 7.54 -6.22
N GLY A 70 -3.79 6.43 -6.66
CA GLY A 70 -2.57 5.91 -6.07
C GLY A 70 -1.38 6.86 -6.25
N GLY A 71 -1.25 7.46 -7.44
CA GLY A 71 -0.23 8.47 -7.73
C GLY A 71 -0.30 9.68 -6.80
N LYS A 72 -1.52 10.20 -6.55
CA LYS A 72 -1.71 11.32 -5.60
C LYS A 72 -1.39 10.95 -4.16
N MET A 73 -1.65 9.71 -3.75
CA MET A 73 -1.23 9.22 -2.43
C MET A 73 0.29 9.09 -2.35
N ALA A 74 0.93 8.48 -3.35
CA ALA A 74 2.38 8.32 -3.42
C ALA A 74 3.11 9.68 -3.46
N LYS A 75 2.55 10.66 -4.19
CA LYS A 75 3.09 12.03 -4.20
C LYS A 75 3.15 12.64 -2.80
N ALA A 76 2.16 12.41 -1.94
CA ALA A 76 2.19 12.93 -0.58
C ALA A 76 3.37 12.36 0.24
N PHE A 77 3.82 11.16 -0.05
CA PHE A 77 5.06 10.61 0.51
C PHE A 77 6.30 11.22 -0.12
N LEU A 78 6.31 11.39 -1.46
CA LEU A 78 7.40 12.06 -2.17
C LEU A 78 7.65 13.47 -1.60
N ASP A 79 6.58 14.24 -1.37
CA ASP A 79 6.65 15.58 -0.77
C ASP A 79 7.20 15.59 0.66
N LEU A 80 7.16 14.47 1.36
CA LEU A 80 7.79 14.31 2.68
C LEU A 80 9.27 13.87 2.61
N GLY A 81 9.79 13.55 1.42
CA GLY A 81 11.16 13.10 1.22
C GLY A 81 11.34 11.59 1.03
N TYR A 82 10.27 10.85 0.72
CA TYR A 82 10.39 9.48 0.21
C TYR A 82 10.80 9.52 -1.26
N ASN A 83 12.06 9.78 -1.53
CA ASN A 83 12.57 9.99 -2.88
C ASN A 83 12.49 8.73 -3.75
N ARG A 84 12.55 7.53 -3.17
CA ARG A 84 12.31 6.26 -3.87
C ARG A 84 10.82 6.04 -4.08
N THR A 85 10.22 6.92 -4.88
CA THR A 85 8.78 6.90 -5.21
C THR A 85 8.60 6.82 -6.72
N LEU A 86 7.74 5.89 -7.19
CA LEU A 86 7.34 5.78 -8.58
C LEU A 86 5.82 5.91 -8.75
N LEU A 87 5.40 6.61 -9.78
CA LEU A 87 4.02 6.77 -10.18
C LEU A 87 3.81 5.99 -11.50
N VAL A 88 3.10 4.87 -11.42
CA VAL A 88 2.76 4.00 -12.56
C VAL A 88 1.37 4.37 -13.06
N ASN A 89 1.25 4.80 -14.30
CA ASN A 89 -0.04 5.17 -14.86
C ASN A 89 -0.16 4.80 -16.35
N THR A 90 -1.38 4.70 -16.83
CA THR A 90 -1.76 4.44 -18.23
C THR A 90 -2.08 5.72 -19.00
N THR A 91 -2.07 6.88 -18.34
CA THR A 91 -2.26 8.19 -18.96
C THR A 91 -1.46 9.25 -18.22
N ALA A 92 -0.85 10.16 -18.96
CA ALA A 92 -0.13 11.30 -18.37
C ALA A 92 -1.08 12.32 -17.73
N LYS A 93 -2.35 12.37 -18.14
CA LYS A 93 -3.36 13.32 -17.65
C LYS A 93 -3.66 13.21 -16.15
N ASP A 94 -3.42 12.04 -15.57
CA ASP A 94 -3.69 11.76 -14.14
C ASP A 94 -2.44 11.93 -13.26
N ILE A 95 -1.30 12.25 -13.85
CA ILE A 95 -0.06 12.51 -13.12
C ILE A 95 -0.04 13.96 -12.67
N PRO A 96 0.27 14.26 -11.39
CA PRO A 96 0.38 15.65 -10.94
C PRO A 96 1.49 16.41 -11.68
N ASP A 97 1.20 17.64 -12.11
CA ASP A 97 2.09 18.46 -12.97
C ASP A 97 3.44 18.80 -12.30
N ASP A 98 3.52 18.76 -10.98
CA ASP A 98 4.70 19.08 -10.19
C ASP A 98 5.55 17.84 -9.82
N VAL A 99 5.31 16.70 -10.46
CA VAL A 99 6.13 15.49 -10.31
C VAL A 99 7.16 15.42 -11.44
N ASP A 100 8.44 15.29 -11.06
CA ASP A 100 9.53 15.09 -12.02
C ASP A 100 9.36 13.76 -12.78
N ASN A 101 9.61 13.78 -14.08
CA ASN A 101 9.48 12.62 -14.97
C ASN A 101 10.31 11.39 -14.54
N LYS A 102 11.41 11.59 -13.81
CA LYS A 102 12.20 10.48 -13.25
C LYS A 102 11.38 9.58 -12.33
N HIS A 103 10.33 10.11 -11.68
CA HIS A 103 9.41 9.38 -10.82
C HIS A 103 8.24 8.75 -11.58
N VAL A 104 8.11 8.99 -12.88
CA VAL A 104 6.97 8.56 -13.68
C VAL A 104 7.30 7.30 -14.47
N VAL A 105 6.37 6.35 -14.46
CA VAL A 105 6.34 5.16 -15.33
C VAL A 105 5.02 5.18 -16.08
N LEU A 106 5.08 5.65 -17.32
CA LEU A 106 3.91 5.66 -18.19
C LEU A 106 3.87 4.35 -18.99
N ILE A 107 2.77 3.63 -18.88
CA ILE A 107 2.59 2.38 -19.62
C ILE A 107 2.37 2.72 -21.10
N PRO A 108 3.17 2.18 -22.03
CA PRO A 108 3.04 2.44 -23.44
C PRO A 108 1.73 1.92 -24.03
N ASP A 109 1.32 2.49 -25.15
CA ASP A 109 0.15 2.08 -25.92
C ASP A 109 -1.19 2.08 -25.15
N ALA A 110 -1.23 2.80 -24.02
CA ALA A 110 -2.42 3.02 -23.22
C ALA A 110 -2.68 4.53 -23.08
N ASP A 111 -3.82 5.03 -23.57
CA ASP A 111 -4.28 6.42 -23.32
C ASP A 111 -5.43 6.42 -22.32
N GLY A 112 -5.16 5.84 -21.14
CA GLY A 112 -6.15 5.63 -20.08
C GLY A 112 -6.99 4.37 -20.30
N ILE A 113 -7.52 3.85 -19.20
CA ILE A 113 -8.32 2.61 -19.16
C ILE A 113 -9.79 2.94 -18.84
N GLY A 114 -10.07 4.20 -18.53
CA GLY A 114 -11.37 4.57 -17.98
C GLY A 114 -11.61 3.87 -16.63
N LYS A 115 -12.75 3.16 -16.54
CA LYS A 115 -13.11 2.40 -15.34
C LYS A 115 -13.15 0.88 -15.59
N ASP A 116 -12.51 0.40 -16.66
CA ASP A 116 -12.47 -1.02 -16.98
C ASP A 116 -11.26 -1.69 -16.31
N VAL A 117 -11.52 -2.42 -15.21
CA VAL A 117 -10.48 -3.14 -14.45
C VAL A 117 -9.91 -4.31 -15.26
N ASN A 118 -10.72 -4.98 -16.10
CA ASN A 118 -10.23 -6.12 -16.89
C ASN A 118 -9.26 -5.64 -17.97
N LEU A 119 -9.58 -4.53 -18.64
CA LEU A 119 -8.65 -3.88 -19.54
C LEU A 119 -7.38 -3.45 -18.80
N GLY A 120 -7.52 -2.90 -17.59
CA GLY A 120 -6.38 -2.54 -16.75
C GLY A 120 -5.46 -3.71 -16.44
N LYS A 121 -6.02 -4.85 -16.06
CA LYS A 121 -5.27 -6.09 -15.82
C LYS A 121 -4.54 -6.54 -17.09
N ALA A 122 -5.23 -6.60 -18.22
CA ALA A 122 -4.63 -7.00 -19.49
C ALA A 122 -3.48 -6.07 -19.92
N VAL A 123 -3.63 -4.75 -19.73
CA VAL A 123 -2.58 -3.76 -20.05
C VAL A 123 -1.36 -3.96 -19.14
N PHE A 124 -1.54 -4.20 -17.85
CA PHE A 124 -0.43 -4.46 -16.93
C PHE A 124 0.25 -5.81 -17.22
N ASP A 125 -0.50 -6.85 -17.54
CA ASP A 125 0.06 -8.15 -17.90
C ASP A 125 0.92 -8.04 -19.18
N ALA A 126 0.44 -7.32 -20.19
CA ALA A 126 1.18 -7.09 -21.44
C ALA A 126 2.43 -6.21 -21.27
N ASN A 127 2.45 -5.32 -20.27
CA ASN A 127 3.53 -4.37 -20.01
C ASN A 127 4.26 -4.62 -18.69
N SER A 128 4.20 -5.85 -18.17
CA SER A 128 4.81 -6.22 -16.89
C SER A 128 6.31 -5.95 -16.85
N THR A 129 7.02 -6.16 -17.96
CA THR A 129 8.46 -5.89 -18.11
C THR A 129 8.80 -4.42 -17.96
N VAL A 130 7.98 -3.52 -18.51
CA VAL A 130 8.19 -2.05 -18.39
C VAL A 130 8.17 -1.63 -16.93
N VAL A 131 7.25 -2.19 -16.14
CA VAL A 131 7.18 -1.91 -14.70
C VAL A 131 8.36 -2.52 -13.97
N GLU A 132 8.72 -3.77 -14.28
CA GLU A 132 9.85 -4.47 -13.64
C GLU A 132 11.18 -3.76 -13.91
N ASP A 133 11.44 -3.34 -15.15
CA ASP A 133 12.64 -2.60 -15.53
C ASP A 133 12.71 -1.24 -14.82
N ALA A 134 11.57 -0.55 -14.72
CA ALA A 134 11.52 0.71 -13.98
C ALA A 134 11.82 0.53 -12.48
N LEU A 135 11.33 -0.57 -11.86
CA LEU A 135 11.65 -0.87 -10.46
C LEU A 135 13.15 -1.13 -10.29
N ARG A 136 13.75 -1.95 -11.17
CA ARG A 136 15.18 -2.29 -11.11
C ARG A 136 16.08 -1.09 -11.36
N THR A 137 15.82 -0.32 -12.41
CA THR A 137 16.68 0.78 -12.85
C THR A 137 16.56 2.03 -11.98
N LYS A 138 15.37 2.26 -11.36
CA LYS A 138 15.10 3.50 -10.62
C LYS A 138 15.13 3.35 -9.10
N LEU A 139 14.80 2.18 -8.53
CA LEU A 139 14.74 2.03 -7.08
C LEU A 139 16.03 1.46 -6.46
N GLY A 140 16.83 0.73 -7.24
CA GLY A 140 17.96 -0.02 -6.68
C GLY A 140 17.50 -1.07 -5.67
N LYS A 141 18.25 -1.29 -4.59
CA LYS A 141 17.85 -2.24 -3.54
C LYS A 141 16.94 -1.56 -2.52
N VAL A 142 15.71 -2.06 -2.41
CA VAL A 142 14.78 -1.77 -1.31
C VAL A 142 14.21 -3.08 -0.76
N ASP A 143 13.80 -3.06 0.50
CA ASP A 143 13.26 -4.26 1.15
C ASP A 143 11.73 -4.27 1.15
N TRP A 144 11.09 -3.12 1.23
CA TRP A 144 9.63 -3.01 1.32
C TRP A 144 9.07 -2.16 0.19
N LEU A 145 7.97 -2.62 -0.40
CA LEU A 145 7.18 -1.83 -1.33
C LEU A 145 5.84 -1.45 -0.69
N PHE A 146 5.61 -0.15 -0.51
CA PHE A 146 4.30 0.38 -0.13
C PHE A 146 3.56 0.81 -1.39
N VAL A 147 2.57 0.03 -1.79
CA VAL A 147 1.86 0.18 -3.06
C VAL A 147 0.53 0.89 -2.84
N CYS A 148 0.43 2.14 -3.27
CA CYS A 148 -0.73 2.99 -3.19
C CYS A 148 -1.65 2.80 -4.41
N ALA A 149 -2.95 2.55 -4.20
CA ALA A 149 -3.92 2.37 -5.28
C ALA A 149 -5.30 2.92 -4.92
N GLY A 150 -5.96 3.57 -5.88
CA GLY A 150 -7.32 4.07 -5.70
C GLY A 150 -8.37 3.04 -6.12
N GLY A 151 -9.32 2.74 -5.24
CA GLY A 151 -10.42 1.84 -5.53
C GLY A 151 -11.60 2.55 -6.21
N GLY A 152 -11.66 2.57 -7.53
CA GLY A 152 -12.78 3.19 -8.25
C GLY A 152 -12.49 3.42 -9.72
N GLY A 153 -11.23 3.71 -10.06
CA GLY A 153 -10.72 3.77 -11.43
C GLY A 153 -10.35 2.38 -11.97
N GLY A 154 -10.06 2.29 -13.25
CA GLY A 154 -9.61 1.05 -13.90
C GLY A 154 -8.17 0.71 -13.49
N THR A 155 -7.23 1.64 -13.70
CA THR A 155 -5.79 1.46 -13.46
C THR A 155 -5.47 1.09 -12.01
N GLY A 156 -5.93 1.89 -11.04
CA GLY A 156 -5.66 1.63 -9.62
C GLY A 156 -6.30 0.32 -9.14
N SER A 157 -7.51 0.01 -9.59
CA SER A 157 -8.21 -1.22 -9.20
C SER A 157 -7.60 -2.49 -9.83
N ALA A 158 -6.78 -2.36 -10.86
CA ALA A 158 -6.05 -3.46 -11.48
C ALA A 158 -4.67 -3.75 -10.85
N VAL A 159 -4.25 -3.00 -9.81
CA VAL A 159 -2.89 -3.07 -9.24
C VAL A 159 -2.45 -4.47 -8.84
N ALA A 160 -3.37 -5.33 -8.43
CA ALA A 160 -3.04 -6.68 -8.00
C ALA A 160 -2.43 -7.56 -9.11
N SER A 161 -2.67 -7.25 -10.39
CA SER A 161 -2.00 -7.95 -11.51
C SER A 161 -0.49 -7.67 -11.56
N LEU A 162 -0.04 -6.57 -10.98
CA LEU A 162 1.38 -6.26 -10.81
C LEU A 162 2.04 -6.94 -9.61
N HIS A 163 1.29 -7.70 -8.79
CA HIS A 163 1.86 -8.29 -7.56
C HIS A 163 3.05 -9.20 -7.86
N SER A 164 2.94 -10.07 -8.86
CA SER A 164 4.04 -10.95 -9.26
C SER A 164 5.27 -10.19 -9.76
N VAL A 165 5.08 -9.02 -10.38
CA VAL A 165 6.17 -8.12 -10.80
C VAL A 165 6.90 -7.59 -9.57
N PHE A 166 6.16 -7.12 -8.58
CA PHE A 166 6.73 -6.62 -7.32
C PHE A 166 7.50 -7.71 -6.57
N GLU A 167 6.95 -8.92 -6.50
CA GLU A 167 7.64 -10.06 -5.86
C GLU A 167 8.92 -10.45 -6.61
N ARG A 168 8.88 -10.53 -7.96
CA ARG A 168 10.10 -10.83 -8.75
C ARG A 168 11.16 -9.77 -8.53
N TYR A 169 10.79 -8.49 -8.54
CA TYR A 169 11.72 -7.41 -8.24
C TYR A 169 12.34 -7.56 -6.84
N LEU A 170 11.52 -7.68 -5.79
CA LEU A 170 12.02 -7.85 -4.41
C LEU A 170 12.96 -9.06 -4.30
N LYS A 171 12.60 -10.19 -4.94
CA LYS A 171 13.45 -11.37 -4.98
C LYS A 171 14.79 -11.11 -5.71
N SER A 172 14.78 -10.38 -6.82
CA SER A 172 15.97 -10.08 -7.60
C SER A 172 16.99 -9.22 -6.84
N VAL A 173 16.51 -8.33 -5.95
CA VAL A 173 17.37 -7.50 -5.10
C VAL A 173 17.65 -8.11 -3.73
N GLN A 174 17.25 -9.36 -3.52
CA GLN A 174 17.38 -10.08 -2.24
C GLN A 174 16.80 -9.28 -1.07
N ALA A 175 15.60 -8.78 -1.26
CA ALA A 175 14.87 -8.02 -0.25
C ALA A 175 14.46 -8.91 0.94
N GLU A 176 14.52 -8.37 2.15
CA GLU A 176 14.04 -9.04 3.36
C GLU A 176 12.57 -8.75 3.68
N GLY A 177 11.99 -7.77 3.00
CA GLY A 177 10.62 -7.31 3.22
C GLY A 177 9.61 -7.86 2.22
N GLU A 178 8.46 -7.22 2.16
CA GLU A 178 7.30 -7.64 1.39
C GLU A 178 6.56 -6.45 0.77
N VAL A 179 5.50 -6.75 0.02
CA VAL A 179 4.57 -5.76 -0.55
C VAL A 179 3.46 -5.48 0.45
N VAL A 180 3.24 -4.21 0.76
CA VAL A 180 2.12 -3.74 1.58
C VAL A 180 1.25 -2.79 0.75
N TYR A 181 -0.04 -3.07 0.64
CA TYR A 181 -0.96 -2.25 -0.12
C TYR A 181 -1.57 -1.13 0.74
N ILE A 182 -1.67 0.07 0.17
CA ILE A 182 -2.38 1.22 0.73
C ILE A 182 -3.46 1.60 -0.27
N THR A 183 -4.70 1.25 0.03
CA THR A 183 -5.80 1.44 -0.90
C THR A 183 -6.78 2.51 -0.40
N SER A 184 -7.41 3.25 -1.31
CA SER A 184 -8.50 4.15 -0.94
C SER A 184 -9.86 3.58 -1.33
N TRP A 185 -10.81 3.65 -0.40
CA TRP A 185 -12.22 3.36 -0.64
C TRP A 185 -12.95 4.64 -1.06
N PRO A 186 -13.79 4.60 -2.10
CA PRO A 186 -14.51 5.78 -2.58
C PRO A 186 -15.48 6.35 -1.53
N THR A 187 -15.82 7.62 -1.67
CA THR A 187 -16.85 8.28 -0.85
C THR A 187 -18.23 7.66 -1.10
N ALA A 188 -19.16 7.90 -0.17
CA ALA A 188 -20.54 7.47 -0.33
C ALA A 188 -21.17 8.02 -1.63
N GLN A 189 -20.84 9.25 -2.01
CA GLN A 189 -21.34 9.86 -3.24
C GLN A 189 -20.72 9.20 -4.49
N GLU A 190 -19.44 8.95 -4.52
CA GLU A 190 -18.77 8.23 -5.62
C GLU A 190 -19.32 6.82 -5.76
N SER A 191 -19.62 6.16 -4.64
CA SER A 191 -20.17 4.80 -4.56
C SER A 191 -21.60 4.67 -5.09
N LEU A 192 -22.30 5.77 -5.37
CA LEU A 192 -23.57 5.75 -6.11
C LEU A 192 -23.39 5.27 -7.56
N ASN A 193 -22.18 5.38 -8.11
CA ASN A 193 -21.86 4.79 -9.39
C ASN A 193 -21.51 3.30 -9.19
N PRO A 194 -22.32 2.37 -9.76
CA PRO A 194 -22.12 0.93 -9.56
C PRO A 194 -20.75 0.43 -10.05
N THR A 195 -20.20 1.05 -11.10
CA THR A 195 -18.87 0.68 -11.62
C THR A 195 -17.78 1.03 -10.61
N ILE A 196 -17.85 2.19 -9.96
CA ILE A 196 -16.90 2.59 -8.93
C ILE A 196 -16.94 1.62 -7.75
N SER A 197 -18.13 1.31 -7.25
CA SER A 197 -18.31 0.37 -6.14
C SER A 197 -17.80 -1.04 -6.48
N LYS A 198 -18.12 -1.52 -7.70
CA LYS A 198 -17.64 -2.82 -8.18
C LYS A 198 -16.11 -2.86 -8.26
N ASN A 199 -15.50 -1.82 -8.81
CA ASN A 199 -14.05 -1.71 -8.94
C ASN A 199 -13.36 -1.68 -7.57
N ALA A 200 -13.91 -0.92 -6.61
CA ALA A 200 -13.38 -0.85 -5.26
C ALA A 200 -13.47 -2.20 -4.53
N LEU A 201 -14.59 -2.92 -4.68
CA LEU A 201 -14.74 -4.27 -4.14
C LEU A 201 -13.75 -5.26 -4.77
N ALA A 202 -13.58 -5.21 -6.10
CA ALA A 202 -12.62 -6.06 -6.80
C ALA A 202 -11.19 -5.82 -6.28
N LEU A 203 -10.78 -4.56 -6.14
CA LEU A 203 -9.49 -4.19 -5.57
C LEU A 203 -9.30 -4.78 -4.16
N LEU A 204 -10.27 -4.57 -3.26
CA LEU A 204 -10.17 -5.08 -1.89
C LEU A 204 -10.08 -6.62 -1.85
N ASN A 205 -10.87 -7.32 -2.66
CA ASN A 205 -10.81 -8.77 -2.76
C ASN A 205 -9.43 -9.23 -3.24
N ASP A 206 -8.90 -8.60 -4.27
CA ASP A 206 -7.60 -8.95 -4.85
C ASP A 206 -6.44 -8.72 -3.85
N VAL A 207 -6.45 -7.60 -3.10
CA VAL A 207 -5.41 -7.31 -2.12
C VAL A 207 -5.63 -7.98 -0.74
N SER A 208 -6.79 -8.57 -0.49
CA SER A 208 -7.13 -9.18 0.80
C SER A 208 -6.20 -10.32 1.23
N LYS A 209 -5.50 -10.93 0.26
CA LYS A 209 -4.52 -11.99 0.46
C LYS A 209 -3.17 -11.48 1.00
N HIS A 210 -2.98 -10.17 1.00
CA HIS A 210 -1.75 -9.50 1.36
C HIS A 210 -1.99 -8.52 2.51
N THR A 211 -0.93 -8.08 3.16
CA THR A 211 -1.02 -7.00 4.13
C THR A 211 -1.47 -5.72 3.44
N HIS A 212 -2.57 -5.14 3.91
CA HIS A 212 -3.13 -3.95 3.30
C HIS A 212 -3.77 -2.98 4.31
N ILE A 213 -3.73 -1.69 3.96
CA ILE A 213 -4.38 -0.60 4.68
C ILE A 213 -5.47 -0.05 3.78
N VAL A 214 -6.66 0.17 4.33
CA VAL A 214 -7.78 0.79 3.59
C VAL A 214 -8.01 2.18 4.14
N LEU A 215 -7.90 3.19 3.29
CA LEU A 215 -8.25 4.58 3.60
C LEU A 215 -9.66 4.84 3.11
N ASP A 216 -10.54 5.22 4.01
CA ASP A 216 -11.94 5.52 3.68
C ASP A 216 -12.07 7.02 3.36
N ASN A 217 -12.29 7.34 2.08
CA ASN A 217 -12.43 8.71 1.62
C ASN A 217 -13.60 9.44 2.30
N GLU A 218 -14.70 8.76 2.59
CA GLU A 218 -15.84 9.36 3.30
C GLU A 218 -15.45 9.77 4.72
N ARG A 219 -14.67 8.92 5.42
CA ARG A 219 -14.16 9.27 6.75
C ARG A 219 -13.18 10.44 6.68
N GLN A 220 -12.29 10.47 5.69
CA GLN A 220 -11.35 11.56 5.49
C GLN A 220 -12.10 12.88 5.22
N VAL A 221 -13.12 12.85 4.36
CA VAL A 221 -14.01 14.01 4.12
C VAL A 221 -14.63 14.49 5.43
N LYS A 222 -15.20 13.58 6.24
CA LYS A 222 -15.82 13.95 7.53
C LYS A 222 -14.81 14.55 8.51
N LEU A 223 -13.58 14.01 8.58
CA LEU A 223 -12.53 14.49 9.48
C LEU A 223 -12.00 15.88 9.10
N LEU A 224 -12.01 16.22 7.81
CA LEU A 224 -11.46 17.47 7.27
C LEU A 224 -12.52 18.53 6.94
N ARG A 225 -13.81 18.16 6.95
CA ARG A 225 -14.92 19.07 6.65
C ARG A 225 -14.85 20.33 7.52
N GLY A 226 -14.91 21.49 6.88
CA GLY A 226 -14.82 22.80 7.54
C GLY A 226 -13.43 23.22 8.00
N LYS A 227 -12.39 22.37 7.80
CA LYS A 227 -11.00 22.70 8.15
C LYS A 227 -10.18 23.09 6.93
N VAL A 228 -10.50 22.56 5.75
CA VAL A 228 -9.81 22.81 4.48
C VAL A 228 -10.82 23.08 3.38
N GLY A 229 -10.39 23.78 2.33
CA GLY A 229 -11.19 23.98 1.12
C GLY A 229 -11.39 22.67 0.35
N MET A 230 -12.43 22.61 -0.47
CA MET A 230 -12.79 21.38 -1.21
C MET A 230 -11.66 20.85 -2.11
N LEU A 231 -10.96 21.75 -2.81
CA LEU A 231 -9.84 21.37 -3.69
C LEU A 231 -8.63 20.83 -2.91
N SER A 232 -8.44 21.26 -1.67
CA SER A 232 -7.35 20.83 -0.80
C SER A 232 -7.70 19.61 0.05
N LEU A 233 -8.91 19.10 -0.02
CA LEU A 233 -9.39 18.05 0.88
C LEU A 233 -8.59 16.76 0.73
N PHE A 234 -8.54 16.17 -0.46
CA PHE A 234 -7.78 14.94 -0.70
C PHE A 234 -6.26 15.12 -0.63
N PRO A 235 -5.66 16.22 -1.15
CA PRO A 235 -4.26 16.51 -0.88
C PRO A 235 -3.93 16.55 0.62
N SER A 236 -4.75 17.24 1.42
CA SER A 236 -4.56 17.30 2.88
C SER A 236 -4.74 15.94 3.55
N ALA A 237 -5.71 15.14 3.10
CA ALA A 237 -5.95 13.80 3.60
C ALA A 237 -4.76 12.87 3.32
N ASN A 238 -4.25 12.87 2.10
CA ASN A 238 -3.09 12.08 1.70
C ASN A 238 -1.84 12.48 2.50
N THR A 239 -1.59 13.79 2.64
CA THR A 239 -0.49 14.31 3.46
C THR A 239 -0.63 13.92 4.93
N ALA A 240 -1.83 13.99 5.50
CA ALA A 240 -2.07 13.59 6.89
C ALA A 240 -1.80 12.09 7.10
N PHE A 241 -2.20 11.25 6.16
CA PHE A 241 -1.92 9.82 6.22
C PHE A 241 -0.42 9.54 6.04
N ALA A 242 0.24 10.15 5.06
CA ALA A 242 1.67 9.98 4.84
C ALA A 242 2.48 10.38 6.08
N LYS A 243 2.12 11.49 6.75
CA LYS A 243 2.72 11.91 8.03
C LYS A 243 2.48 10.88 9.14
N LEU A 244 1.26 10.36 9.27
CA LEU A 244 0.93 9.34 10.26
C LEU A 244 1.77 8.07 10.03
N TRP A 245 1.89 7.62 8.79
CA TRP A 245 2.70 6.46 8.43
C TRP A 245 4.19 6.71 8.69
N THR A 246 4.69 7.88 8.33
CA THR A 246 6.08 8.30 8.62
C THR A 246 6.38 8.27 10.12
N GLN A 247 5.43 8.70 10.97
CA GLN A 247 5.61 8.62 12.42
C GLN A 247 5.78 7.18 12.90
N VAL A 248 5.01 6.22 12.35
CA VAL A 248 5.15 4.80 12.71
C VAL A 248 6.52 4.28 12.30
N LEU A 249 6.98 4.59 11.08
CA LEU A 249 8.29 4.17 10.59
C LEU A 249 9.44 4.81 11.41
N LYS A 250 9.26 6.07 11.82
CA LYS A 250 10.25 6.78 12.63
C LYS A 250 10.36 6.24 14.05
N LEU A 251 9.25 5.89 14.69
CA LEU A 251 9.24 5.44 16.08
C LEU A 251 10.09 4.19 16.34
N SER A 252 10.24 3.34 15.34
CA SER A 252 11.11 2.16 15.46
C SER A 252 12.60 2.47 15.33
N THR A 253 12.99 3.72 15.05
CA THR A 253 14.38 4.20 15.08
C THR A 253 14.71 4.98 16.35
N GLU A 254 13.71 5.41 17.11
CA GLU A 254 13.89 6.24 18.29
C GLU A 254 14.24 5.40 19.52
N LYS A 255 15.19 5.90 20.31
CA LYS A 255 15.54 5.29 21.59
C LYS A 255 14.53 5.72 22.66
N SER A 256 14.09 4.77 23.46
CA SER A 256 13.22 5.04 24.59
C SER A 256 13.91 4.64 25.91
N PRO A 257 13.82 5.45 26.96
CA PRO A 257 14.34 5.07 28.29
C PRO A 257 13.49 4.01 28.99
N ILE A 258 12.24 3.78 28.53
CA ILE A 258 11.31 2.84 29.15
C ILE A 258 11.25 1.54 28.34
N GLN A 259 10.81 1.62 27.09
CA GLN A 259 10.70 0.48 26.19
C GLN A 259 10.84 0.96 24.76
N SER A 260 11.75 0.38 24.02
CA SER A 260 11.91 0.64 22.59
C SER A 260 10.97 -0.25 21.78
N PHE A 261 10.44 0.32 20.71
CA PHE A 261 9.75 -0.40 19.65
C PHE A 261 10.74 -0.54 18.51
N ASP A 262 11.18 -1.75 18.24
CA ASP A 262 12.21 -1.97 17.24
C ASP A 262 11.63 -2.28 15.84
N THR A 263 12.51 -2.25 14.84
CA THR A 263 12.14 -2.51 13.44
C THR A 263 11.56 -3.92 13.27
N LYS A 264 12.05 -4.92 14.01
CA LYS A 264 11.56 -6.30 13.90
C LYS A 264 10.13 -6.46 14.41
N ASP A 265 9.72 -5.67 15.42
CA ASP A 265 8.33 -5.65 15.87
C ASP A 265 7.41 -5.08 14.80
N LEU A 266 7.84 -4.00 14.12
CA LEU A 266 7.10 -3.43 13.00
C LEU A 266 7.02 -4.43 11.82
N GLU A 267 8.13 -5.03 11.43
CA GLU A 267 8.17 -6.05 10.37
C GLU A 267 7.21 -7.21 10.68
N ARG A 268 7.16 -7.68 11.92
CA ARG A 268 6.22 -8.74 12.32
C ARG A 268 4.77 -8.35 12.07
N CYS A 269 4.42 -7.09 12.35
CA CYS A 269 3.08 -6.58 12.05
C CYS A 269 2.82 -6.54 10.53
N LEU A 270 3.82 -6.21 9.72
CA LEU A 270 3.69 -6.07 8.27
C LEU A 270 3.68 -7.40 7.52
N ARG A 271 4.37 -8.44 8.04
CA ARG A 271 4.48 -9.77 7.41
C ARG A 271 3.24 -10.65 7.58
N THR A 272 2.29 -10.25 8.40
CA THR A 272 1.06 -11.04 8.60
C THR A 272 0.02 -10.59 7.58
N PRO A 273 -0.36 -11.40 6.58
CA PRO A 273 -1.38 -11.03 5.61
C PRO A 273 -2.69 -10.70 6.31
N GLN A 274 -3.04 -9.44 6.34
CA GLN A 274 -4.22 -8.95 7.02
C GLN A 274 -4.56 -7.51 6.65
N ARG A 275 -5.78 -7.10 6.95
CA ARG A 275 -6.14 -5.70 6.92
C ARG A 275 -5.61 -5.01 8.17
N MET A 276 -4.76 -4.00 7.96
CA MET A 276 -4.23 -3.18 9.04
C MET A 276 -5.14 -1.99 9.32
N PHE A 277 -5.24 -1.67 10.60
CA PHE A 277 -5.82 -0.43 11.09
C PHE A 277 -4.71 0.41 11.69
N ILE A 278 -4.68 1.70 11.36
CA ILE A 278 -3.73 2.65 11.91
C ILE A 278 -4.48 3.88 12.39
N GLY A 279 -4.15 4.37 13.57
CA GLY A 279 -4.75 5.57 14.15
C GLY A 279 -3.85 6.20 15.19
N SER A 280 -4.00 7.50 15.38
CA SER A 280 -3.29 8.24 16.43
C SER A 280 -4.23 9.18 17.17
N THR A 281 -3.87 9.46 18.41
CA THR A 281 -4.55 10.47 19.22
C THR A 281 -3.56 11.15 20.15
N MET A 282 -3.84 12.38 20.47
CA MET A 282 -3.09 13.13 21.49
C MET A 282 -3.84 13.03 22.81
N VAL A 283 -3.12 12.65 23.85
CA VAL A 283 -3.57 12.69 25.23
C VAL A 283 -3.14 14.03 25.82
N LYS A 284 -4.09 14.78 26.38
CA LYS A 284 -3.79 16.09 27.00
C LYS A 284 -3.60 15.96 28.52
N ASP A 285 -4.32 15.03 29.11
CA ASP A 285 -4.30 14.80 30.57
C ASP A 285 -4.13 13.29 30.82
N PRO A 286 -2.96 12.86 31.30
CA PRO A 286 -2.67 11.47 31.60
C PRO A 286 -3.49 10.94 32.79
N ALA A 287 -4.00 11.81 33.67
CA ALA A 287 -4.84 11.44 34.81
C ALA A 287 -6.30 11.16 34.42
N THR A 288 -6.64 11.23 33.13
CA THR A 288 -8.01 10.96 32.65
C THR A 288 -8.47 9.57 33.05
N PRO A 289 -9.63 9.41 33.72
CA PRO A 289 -10.17 8.10 34.04
C PRO A 289 -10.40 7.23 32.79
N ASN A 290 -10.12 5.95 32.89
CA ASN A 290 -10.24 4.99 31.79
C ASN A 290 -9.44 5.40 30.51
N LEU A 291 -8.26 5.96 30.70
CA LEU A 291 -7.39 6.50 29.66
C LEU A 291 -7.22 5.54 28.49
N GLY A 292 -6.96 4.26 28.73
CA GLY A 292 -6.78 3.26 27.68
C GLY A 292 -8.00 3.12 26.76
N ALA A 293 -9.20 3.06 27.33
CA ALA A 293 -10.44 3.01 26.55
C ALA A 293 -10.65 4.30 25.74
N MET A 294 -10.36 5.46 26.33
CA MET A 294 -10.44 6.76 25.65
C MET A 294 -9.46 6.83 24.47
N ILE A 295 -8.21 6.39 24.64
CA ILE A 295 -7.20 6.34 23.58
C ILE A 295 -7.72 5.50 22.42
N LEU A 296 -8.16 4.27 22.67
CA LEU A 296 -8.68 3.37 21.64
C LEU A 296 -9.88 3.99 20.90
N GLN A 297 -10.85 4.54 21.62
CA GLN A 297 -12.01 5.19 21.00
C GLN A 297 -11.61 6.38 20.15
N ASN A 298 -10.69 7.22 20.61
CA ASN A 298 -10.23 8.38 19.86
C ASN A 298 -9.42 7.97 18.64
N CYS A 299 -8.56 6.97 18.73
CA CYS A 299 -7.88 6.40 17.58
C CYS A 299 -8.88 5.90 16.52
N MET A 300 -9.90 5.13 16.94
CA MET A 300 -10.94 4.65 16.03
C MET A 300 -11.75 5.78 15.39
N LYS A 301 -12.08 6.83 16.14
CA LYS A 301 -12.85 7.98 15.64
C LYS A 301 -12.06 8.85 14.67
N ARG A 302 -10.74 9.02 14.91
CA ARG A 302 -9.87 9.95 14.17
C ARG A 302 -9.07 9.29 13.06
N SER A 303 -9.05 7.96 13.00
CA SER A 303 -8.35 7.24 11.94
C SER A 303 -9.02 7.46 10.58
N PRO A 304 -8.24 7.59 9.50
CA PRO A 304 -8.75 7.51 8.14
C PRO A 304 -9.18 6.09 7.75
N CYS A 305 -8.77 5.08 8.51
CA CYS A 305 -9.15 3.69 8.27
C CYS A 305 -10.50 3.36 8.90
N PRO A 306 -11.33 2.52 8.26
CA PRO A 306 -12.53 1.98 8.91
C PRO A 306 -12.15 1.18 10.16
N ALA A 307 -12.92 1.36 11.24
CA ALA A 307 -12.67 0.62 12.47
C ALA A 307 -12.73 -0.90 12.22
N PRO A 308 -11.82 -1.70 12.80
CA PRO A 308 -11.85 -3.15 12.65
C PRO A 308 -13.12 -3.72 13.30
N LYS A 309 -13.75 -4.67 12.59
CA LYS A 309 -14.82 -5.50 13.15
C LYS A 309 -14.15 -6.78 13.67
N GLY A 310 -14.21 -7.06 14.96
CA GLY A 310 -13.65 -8.27 15.57
C GLY A 310 -12.35 -8.06 16.35
N LYS A 311 -11.74 -9.16 16.80
CA LYS A 311 -10.54 -9.12 17.62
C LYS A 311 -9.30 -8.98 16.73
N PRO A 312 -8.37 -8.04 17.04
CA PRO A 312 -7.10 -7.95 16.32
C PRO A 312 -6.28 -9.23 16.59
N LYS A 313 -5.59 -9.70 15.54
CA LYS A 313 -4.64 -10.83 15.67
C LYS A 313 -3.29 -10.36 16.18
N THR A 314 -2.87 -9.18 15.75
CA THR A 314 -1.60 -8.56 16.08
C THR A 314 -1.82 -7.07 16.23
N GLY A 315 -1.09 -6.41 17.12
CA GLY A 315 -1.19 -4.96 17.27
C GLY A 315 -0.01 -4.42 18.07
N ALA A 316 0.29 -3.14 17.82
CA ALA A 316 1.24 -2.36 18.61
C ALA A 316 0.54 -1.10 19.11
N LEU A 317 0.78 -0.74 20.35
CA LEU A 317 0.41 0.53 20.95
C LEU A 317 1.70 1.30 21.24
N LEU A 318 1.88 2.40 20.56
CA LEU A 318 3.05 3.26 20.71
C LEU A 318 2.65 4.52 21.47
N LEU A 319 3.30 4.77 22.59
CA LEU A 319 3.11 5.95 23.42
C LEU A 319 4.31 6.86 23.28
N ILE A 320 4.07 8.11 22.90
CA ILE A 320 5.08 9.16 22.83
C ILE A 320 4.77 10.14 23.95
N ALA A 321 5.65 10.22 24.94
CA ALA A 321 5.53 11.15 26.05
C ALA A 321 6.75 12.07 26.10
N SER A 322 6.58 13.30 26.63
CA SER A 322 7.71 14.15 26.98
C SER A 322 8.45 13.57 28.20
N SER A 323 9.72 13.92 28.37
CA SER A 323 10.51 13.52 29.55
C SER A 323 9.84 13.89 30.86
N ASP A 324 9.14 15.01 30.90
CA ASP A 324 8.46 15.51 32.09
C ASP A 324 7.22 14.66 32.46
N MET A 325 6.54 14.14 31.45
CA MET A 325 5.38 13.25 31.64
C MET A 325 5.76 11.78 31.92
N ALA A 326 7.00 11.41 31.66
CA ALA A 326 7.49 10.03 31.90
C ALA A 326 7.93 9.82 33.35
N ASN A 327 8.05 10.89 34.15
CA ASN A 327 8.46 10.86 35.54
C ASN A 327 7.29 10.93 36.54
N ASP A 328 6.08 11.18 36.08
CA ASP A 328 4.83 11.18 36.86
C ASP A 328 4.09 9.82 36.69
#